data_9fd6d26a07eafb394a448010f984807d
#
_entry.id   9fd6d26a07eafb394a448010f984807d
#
_cell.length_a   1.000
_cell.length_b   1.000
_cell.length_c   1.000
_cell.angle_alpha   90.00
_cell.angle_beta   90.00
_cell.angle_gamma   90.00
#
_symmetry.space_group_name_H-M   'P 1'
#
loop_
_entity.id
_entity.type
_entity.pdbx_description
1 polymer ?
#
loop_
_entity_poly.entity_id
_entity_poly.type
_entity_poly.pdbx_seq_one_letter_code
_entity_poly.pdbx_strand_id
1 'polypeptide(L)'
;MFLKTLLGRCGACVQRSGISLRITPVQRRHMAATAPPNTPGSITTTTRGYYKSAKPERSAGARVVDLRSDTVTRPGPEMRKAMSEAEVGDDVMGEDPAVNELQKLAAEMFGMEAALYVPSGTMSNLIAVMVHCRERGDEMILGDLCHVHIYEQGGSAQLAGVHSTTVTTLPDGTFDLKQLESKIRHGFPDPHYPRSRLICVENTHNIQGGRVLPLSFLKELRSLADKYDLKVHMDGARVMNAAVALGVSVKTILQHTHTVSVCLSKGLGSPVGSVLAGPSEFISRAARCRKVLGGGMRQAGILAAAGKLSLLKMVNRLEEDHRNAKIFAQALLDCSSDLFSVDMSAVETNIVRFRLDPGLSPAEFCARMSDVQQGEQSALGQAVQVLMYPHFENSVRAVWHLDVSTEDTHWAVKKMQFVAARIMEERNKA
;
A
#
# COMPACT_ATOMS: atom_id res chain seq x y z
N MET A 1 -30.51 32.54 45.36
CA MET A 1 -31.36 33.73 45.63
C MET A 1 -31.50 34.47 44.31
N PHE A 2 -32.76 34.61 43.86
CA PHE A 2 -33.31 35.26 42.67
C PHE A 2 -32.95 34.61 41.31
N LEU A 3 -33.72 33.90 40.66
CA LEU A 3 -35.12 33.50 40.32
C LEU A 3 -35.99 34.60 39.70
N LYS A 4 -36.51 34.20 38.46
CA LYS A 4 -37.75 34.67 37.80
C LYS A 4 -37.67 36.06 37.14
N THR A 5 -38.22 36.37 36.02
CA THR A 5 -39.31 35.96 35.14
C THR A 5 -39.36 36.96 33.99
N LEU A 6 -39.72 36.59 32.78
CA LEU A 6 -40.69 37.38 31.96
C LEU A 6 -41.05 36.61 30.68
N LEU A 7 -42.26 36.08 30.76
CA LEU A 7 -43.11 35.70 29.62
C LEU A 7 -43.85 36.96 29.13
N GLY A 8 -43.83 37.20 27.83
CA GLY A 8 -44.67 38.20 27.19
C GLY A 8 -45.21 37.66 25.88
N ARG A 9 -46.52 37.40 25.90
CA ARG A 9 -47.37 36.99 24.77
C ARG A 9 -47.49 38.11 23.75
N CYS A 10 -47.52 37.77 22.45
CA CYS A 10 -48.45 38.38 21.50
C CYS A 10 -48.73 37.38 20.37
N GLY A 11 -50.01 37.02 20.29
CA GLY A 11 -50.57 36.23 19.20
C GLY A 11 -51.16 37.14 18.14
N ALA A 12 -51.34 36.64 17.01
CA ALA A 12 -52.39 36.80 16.01
C ALA A 12 -51.82 36.74 14.59
N CYS A 13 -52.35 35.86 13.94
CA CYS A 13 -53.21 35.83 12.75
C CYS A 13 -52.48 35.42 11.48
N VAL A 14 -52.77 34.22 11.12
CA VAL A 14 -52.37 33.59 9.83
C VAL A 14 -53.60 33.51 8.95
N GLN A 15 -53.50 34.02 7.76
CA GLN A 15 -54.38 33.63 6.65
C GLN A 15 -53.65 32.68 5.71
N ARG A 16 -54.32 31.55 5.41
CA ARG A 16 -53.94 30.55 4.43
C ARG A 16 -54.12 31.07 3.01
N SER A 17 -53.13 30.94 2.16
CA SER A 17 -53.35 30.88 0.72
C SER A 17 -52.64 29.63 0.19
N GLY A 18 -53.43 28.66 -0.22
CA GLY A 18 -52.97 27.45 -0.86
C GLY A 18 -52.56 27.70 -2.31
N ILE A 19 -51.36 27.32 -2.63
CA ILE A 19 -50.91 27.15 -4.03
C ILE A 19 -50.60 25.68 -4.23
N SER A 20 -51.47 25.00 -4.98
CA SER A 20 -51.27 23.64 -5.47
C SER A 20 -50.41 23.68 -6.69
N LEU A 21 -49.18 23.23 -6.60
CA LEU A 21 -48.32 22.97 -7.74
C LEU A 21 -48.59 21.55 -8.26
N ARG A 22 -49.26 21.45 -9.39
CA ARG A 22 -49.37 20.20 -10.16
C ARG A 22 -48.02 19.95 -10.86
N ILE A 23 -47.33 18.88 -10.48
CA ILE A 23 -46.16 18.36 -11.21
C ILE A 23 -46.69 17.44 -12.31
N THR A 24 -46.54 17.84 -13.56
CA THR A 24 -46.77 16.98 -14.72
C THR A 24 -45.55 16.08 -14.98
N PRO A 25 -45.75 14.80 -15.34
CA PRO A 25 -44.61 13.91 -15.62
C PRO A 25 -43.98 14.27 -16.96
N VAL A 26 -42.68 14.61 -16.97
CA VAL A 26 -41.87 14.75 -18.19
C VAL A 26 -41.51 13.36 -18.69
N GLN A 27 -42.01 13.03 -19.87
CA GLN A 27 -41.63 11.83 -20.62
C GLN A 27 -40.14 11.83 -20.91
N ARG A 28 -39.44 10.80 -20.44
CA ARG A 28 -38.05 10.50 -20.83
C ARG A 28 -38.06 9.98 -22.28
N ARG A 29 -37.66 10.81 -23.20
CA ARG A 29 -37.22 10.35 -24.56
C ARG A 29 -35.81 9.80 -24.41
N HIS A 30 -35.62 8.52 -24.72
CA HIS A 30 -34.33 7.91 -24.95
C HIS A 30 -33.70 8.56 -26.21
N MET A 31 -32.72 9.42 -26.01
CA MET A 31 -31.76 9.77 -27.08
C MET A 31 -30.57 8.81 -26.98
N ALA A 32 -30.43 7.96 -27.96
CA ALA A 32 -29.19 7.19 -28.15
C ALA A 32 -28.10 8.18 -28.52
N ALA A 33 -27.15 8.41 -27.62
CA ALA A 33 -25.95 9.17 -27.91
C ALA A 33 -24.95 8.23 -28.61
N THR A 34 -24.66 8.49 -29.86
CA THR A 34 -23.53 7.91 -30.60
C THR A 34 -22.22 8.41 -29.97
N ALA A 35 -21.36 7.48 -29.63
CA ALA A 35 -20.04 7.79 -29.07
C ALA A 35 -19.15 8.46 -30.13
N PRO A 36 -18.34 9.47 -29.77
CA PRO A 36 -17.34 10.04 -30.65
C PRO A 36 -16.13 9.10 -30.79
N PRO A 37 -15.37 9.17 -31.92
CA PRO A 37 -14.29 8.25 -32.21
C PRO A 37 -13.04 8.56 -31.38
N ASN A 38 -12.44 7.50 -30.88
CA ASN A 38 -11.06 7.31 -30.39
C ASN A 38 -10.23 8.55 -30.01
N THR A 39 -10.14 8.82 -28.70
CA THR A 39 -9.02 9.52 -28.08
C THR A 39 -8.01 8.47 -27.57
N PRO A 40 -6.69 8.64 -27.78
CA PRO A 40 -5.70 7.69 -27.29
C PRO A 40 -5.53 7.82 -25.77
N GLY A 41 -5.57 6.70 -25.07
CA GLY A 41 -5.07 6.58 -23.69
C GLY A 41 -6.09 6.75 -22.56
N SER A 42 -7.32 6.29 -22.69
CA SER A 42 -8.15 5.99 -21.53
C SER A 42 -7.64 4.70 -20.88
N ILE A 43 -6.92 4.83 -19.77
CA ILE A 43 -6.65 3.70 -18.87
C ILE A 43 -8.01 3.28 -18.30
N THR A 44 -8.67 2.34 -18.96
CA THR A 44 -9.78 1.61 -18.36
C THR A 44 -9.21 0.73 -17.27
N THR A 45 -9.04 1.32 -16.10
CA THR A 45 -8.77 0.58 -14.87
C THR A 45 -9.97 -0.31 -14.61
N THR A 46 -9.88 -1.56 -15.01
CA THR A 46 -10.78 -2.63 -14.55
C THR A 46 -10.47 -2.95 -13.08
N THR A 47 -10.55 -1.92 -12.22
CA THR A 47 -10.42 -2.06 -10.76
C THR A 47 -11.59 -2.82 -10.13
N ARG A 48 -12.60 -3.19 -10.90
CA ARG A 48 -13.72 -4.02 -10.43
C ARG A 48 -13.32 -5.43 -9.98
N GLY A 49 -12.14 -5.93 -10.34
CA GLY A 49 -11.67 -7.28 -10.01
C GLY A 49 -10.81 -7.42 -8.74
N TYR A 50 -10.17 -6.35 -8.27
CA TYR A 50 -9.14 -6.46 -7.23
C TYR A 50 -9.66 -6.93 -5.87
N TYR A 51 -10.91 -6.62 -5.51
CA TYR A 51 -11.54 -7.01 -4.23
C TYR A 51 -12.81 -7.84 -4.37
N LYS A 52 -13.27 -8.14 -5.59
CA LYS A 52 -14.47 -8.94 -5.84
C LYS A 52 -14.20 -10.34 -6.39
N SER A 53 -12.94 -10.79 -6.42
CA SER A 53 -12.71 -12.22 -6.66
C SER A 53 -13.31 -12.96 -5.48
N ALA A 54 -14.30 -13.80 -5.75
CA ALA A 54 -14.78 -14.78 -4.78
C ALA A 54 -13.56 -15.43 -4.13
N LYS A 55 -13.58 -15.60 -2.81
CA LYS A 55 -12.51 -16.31 -2.11
C LYS A 55 -12.29 -17.60 -2.88
N PRO A 56 -11.08 -17.87 -3.42
CA PRO A 56 -10.87 -19.06 -4.22
C PRO A 56 -11.33 -20.28 -3.42
N GLU A 57 -12.20 -21.08 -4.00
CA GLU A 57 -12.60 -22.32 -3.35
C GLU A 57 -11.34 -23.18 -3.20
N ARG A 58 -11.08 -23.60 -1.98
CA ARG A 58 -9.95 -24.49 -1.70
C ARG A 58 -10.37 -25.89 -2.08
N SER A 59 -9.73 -26.45 -3.09
CA SER A 59 -9.91 -27.85 -3.45
C SER A 59 -9.40 -28.75 -2.31
N ALA A 60 -10.21 -29.71 -1.90
CA ALA A 60 -9.84 -30.61 -0.83
C ALA A 60 -8.55 -31.37 -1.17
N GLY A 61 -7.57 -31.33 -0.27
CA GLY A 61 -6.27 -32.00 -0.44
C GLY A 61 -5.27 -31.27 -1.34
N ALA A 62 -5.62 -30.13 -1.96
CA ALA A 62 -4.68 -29.34 -2.75
C ALA A 62 -3.74 -28.54 -1.85
N ARG A 63 -2.47 -28.48 -2.25
CA ARG A 63 -1.50 -27.54 -1.68
C ARG A 63 -1.81 -26.13 -2.16
N VAL A 64 -1.96 -25.17 -1.25
CA VAL A 64 -2.27 -23.78 -1.57
C VAL A 64 -1.05 -22.92 -1.34
N VAL A 65 -0.57 -22.27 -2.40
CA VAL A 65 0.51 -21.28 -2.36
C VAL A 65 -0.09 -19.89 -2.63
N ASP A 66 -0.20 -19.07 -1.61
CA ASP A 66 -0.87 -17.76 -1.70
C ASP A 66 0.13 -16.63 -1.95
N LEU A 67 0.33 -16.29 -3.21
CA LEU A 67 1.22 -15.22 -3.67
C LEU A 67 0.48 -13.91 -3.99
N ARG A 68 -0.74 -13.72 -3.49
CA ARG A 68 -1.51 -12.52 -3.79
C ARG A 68 -0.91 -11.24 -3.20
N SER A 69 -0.45 -11.33 -1.95
CA SER A 69 0.14 -10.20 -1.22
C SER A 69 0.78 -10.68 0.08
N ASP A 70 1.82 -9.99 0.53
CA ASP A 70 2.38 -10.18 1.88
C ASP A 70 1.42 -9.72 3.01
N THR A 71 0.32 -9.07 2.69
CA THR A 71 -0.75 -8.74 3.64
C THR A 71 -1.61 -9.93 4.07
N VAL A 72 -1.45 -11.11 3.44
CA VAL A 72 -2.15 -12.34 3.83
C VAL A 72 -1.40 -13.14 4.89
N THR A 73 -0.21 -12.70 5.29
CA THR A 73 0.61 -13.32 6.34
C THR A 73 -0.15 -13.49 7.64
N ARG A 74 0.20 -14.55 8.38
CA ARG A 74 -0.39 -14.87 9.68
C ARG A 74 0.69 -14.84 10.76
N PRO A 75 0.38 -14.33 11.96
CA PRO A 75 1.32 -14.37 13.07
C PRO A 75 1.65 -15.82 13.42
N GLY A 76 2.95 -16.14 13.44
CA GLY A 76 3.46 -17.45 13.81
C GLY A 76 3.28 -17.76 15.31
N PRO A 77 3.62 -19.00 15.75
CA PRO A 77 3.42 -19.42 17.16
C PRO A 77 4.13 -18.51 18.16
N GLU A 78 5.37 -18.12 17.91
CA GLU A 78 6.13 -17.25 18.82
C GLU A 78 5.47 -15.87 18.95
N MET A 79 5.01 -15.30 17.83
CA MET A 79 4.31 -14.01 17.81
C MET A 79 2.98 -14.09 18.57
N ARG A 80 2.21 -15.17 18.37
CA ARG A 80 0.96 -15.41 19.12
C ARG A 80 1.20 -15.57 20.61
N LYS A 81 2.28 -16.25 21.00
CA LYS A 81 2.68 -16.37 22.40
C LYS A 81 3.01 -15.00 22.99
N ALA A 82 3.85 -14.20 22.33
CA ALA A 82 4.17 -12.85 22.79
C ALA A 82 2.93 -11.95 22.93
N MET A 83 1.97 -12.07 22.01
CA MET A 83 0.68 -11.36 22.11
C MET A 83 -0.14 -11.78 23.32
N SER A 84 -0.17 -13.08 23.64
CA SER A 84 -0.94 -13.59 24.80
C SER A 84 -0.31 -13.29 26.14
N GLU A 85 0.99 -13.07 26.19
CA GLU A 85 1.78 -12.80 27.41
C GLU A 85 2.14 -11.31 27.57
N ALA A 86 1.68 -10.45 26.65
CA ALA A 86 2.02 -9.04 26.66
C ALA A 86 1.49 -8.33 27.91
N GLU A 87 2.38 -7.62 28.61
CA GLU A 87 1.99 -6.65 29.60
C GLU A 87 1.32 -5.45 28.93
N VAL A 88 0.19 -5.01 29.45
CA VAL A 88 -0.65 -3.98 28.83
C VAL A 88 -1.01 -2.86 29.80
N GLY A 89 -1.26 -1.68 29.27
CA GLY A 89 -1.78 -0.51 29.94
C GLY A 89 -2.59 0.35 28.96
N ASP A 90 -2.99 1.55 29.35
CA ASP A 90 -3.71 2.46 28.46
C ASP A 90 -2.70 3.24 27.58
N ASP A 91 -2.61 2.89 26.28
CA ASP A 91 -1.73 3.57 25.31
C ASP A 91 -2.08 5.07 25.14
N VAL A 92 -3.36 5.45 25.30
CA VAL A 92 -3.76 6.86 25.20
C VAL A 92 -3.23 7.68 26.37
N MET A 93 -3.02 7.04 27.52
CA MET A 93 -2.37 7.63 28.69
C MET A 93 -0.83 7.47 28.69
N GLY A 94 -0.30 6.74 27.70
CA GLY A 94 1.14 6.43 27.65
C GLY A 94 1.58 5.35 28.63
N GLU A 95 0.66 4.55 29.15
CA GLU A 95 0.91 3.57 30.22
C GLU A 95 1.08 2.14 29.70
N ASP A 96 0.89 1.89 28.39
CA ASP A 96 1.09 0.55 27.82
C ASP A 96 2.59 0.26 27.59
N PRO A 97 3.22 -0.64 28.39
CA PRO A 97 4.65 -0.84 28.31
C PRO A 97 5.10 -1.47 27.01
N ALA A 98 4.32 -2.40 26.44
CA ALA A 98 4.68 -3.05 25.18
C ALA A 98 4.61 -2.08 23.99
N VAL A 99 3.66 -1.13 23.98
CA VAL A 99 3.60 -0.06 22.97
C VAL A 99 4.79 0.88 23.13
N ASN A 100 5.10 1.31 24.37
CA ASN A 100 6.22 2.21 24.64
C ASN A 100 7.56 1.59 24.21
N GLU A 101 7.77 0.30 24.49
CA GLU A 101 8.96 -0.43 24.06
C GLU A 101 9.07 -0.56 22.54
N LEU A 102 7.96 -0.88 21.85
CA LEU A 102 7.92 -0.93 20.38
C LEU A 102 8.29 0.43 19.79
N GLN A 103 7.70 1.50 20.29
CA GLN A 103 7.94 2.87 19.79
C GLN A 103 9.39 3.29 19.98
N LYS A 104 9.96 3.01 21.16
CA LYS A 104 11.38 3.26 21.46
C LYS A 104 12.30 2.46 20.52
N LEU A 105 12.07 1.15 20.40
CA LEU A 105 12.84 0.28 19.51
C LEU A 105 12.81 0.77 18.06
N ALA A 106 11.63 1.15 17.57
CA ALA A 106 11.46 1.64 16.23
C ALA A 106 12.20 2.97 16.00
N ALA A 107 12.10 3.92 16.93
CA ALA A 107 12.81 5.19 16.84
C ALA A 107 14.34 4.97 16.78
N GLU A 108 14.88 4.13 17.65
CA GLU A 108 16.32 3.77 17.68
C GLU A 108 16.76 3.10 16.36
N MET A 109 16.01 2.09 15.91
CA MET A 109 16.32 1.33 14.69
C MET A 109 16.28 2.21 13.43
N PHE A 110 15.32 3.13 13.36
CA PHE A 110 15.14 4.03 12.22
C PHE A 110 16.07 5.25 12.27
N GLY A 111 16.70 5.51 13.40
CA GLY A 111 17.53 6.69 13.63
C GLY A 111 16.70 7.98 13.66
N MET A 112 15.48 7.90 14.18
CA MET A 112 14.55 9.00 14.37
C MET A 112 14.44 9.36 15.86
N GLU A 113 13.97 10.57 16.17
CA GLU A 113 13.84 11.02 17.56
C GLU A 113 12.71 10.31 18.32
N ALA A 114 11.61 10.02 17.62
CA ALA A 114 10.44 9.39 18.21
C ALA A 114 9.66 8.57 17.18
N ALA A 115 8.78 7.69 17.67
CA ALA A 115 7.89 6.89 16.86
C ALA A 115 6.51 6.77 17.51
N LEU A 116 5.50 6.47 16.69
CA LEU A 116 4.11 6.28 17.09
C LEU A 116 3.55 5.02 16.46
N TYR A 117 3.04 4.10 17.27
CA TYR A 117 2.31 2.94 16.81
C TYR A 117 0.90 3.32 16.36
N VAL A 118 0.50 2.88 15.17
CA VAL A 118 -0.79 3.17 14.54
C VAL A 118 -1.42 1.92 13.95
N PRO A 119 -2.78 1.85 13.82
CA PRO A 119 -3.47 0.67 13.32
C PRO A 119 -3.09 0.21 11.91
N SER A 120 -2.71 1.13 11.01
CA SER A 120 -2.45 0.81 9.61
C SER A 120 -1.47 1.80 8.94
N GLY A 121 -0.86 1.37 7.83
CA GLY A 121 -0.02 2.24 6.99
C GLY A 121 -0.82 3.40 6.38
N THR A 122 -2.05 3.14 5.95
CA THR A 122 -2.95 4.19 5.43
C THR A 122 -3.18 5.30 6.45
N MET A 123 -3.47 4.94 7.72
CA MET A 123 -3.59 5.94 8.78
C MET A 123 -2.27 6.65 9.04
N SER A 124 -1.16 5.93 9.02
CA SER A 124 0.19 6.49 9.19
C SER A 124 0.50 7.57 8.14
N ASN A 125 0.30 7.24 6.87
CA ASN A 125 0.53 8.17 5.76
C ASN A 125 -0.42 9.38 5.84
N LEU A 126 -1.70 9.15 6.10
CA LEU A 126 -2.68 10.23 6.28
C LEU A 126 -2.29 11.18 7.41
N ILE A 127 -1.86 10.65 8.56
CA ILE A 127 -1.36 11.45 9.69
C ILE A 127 -0.14 12.26 9.26
N ALA A 128 0.80 11.66 8.53
CA ALA A 128 1.98 12.37 8.04
C ALA A 128 1.60 13.56 7.14
N VAL A 129 0.68 13.35 6.21
CA VAL A 129 0.14 14.42 5.35
C VAL A 129 -0.51 15.53 6.20
N MET A 130 -1.38 15.17 7.16
CA MET A 130 -2.06 16.14 8.04
C MET A 130 -1.08 16.96 8.90
N VAL A 131 0.02 16.35 9.35
CA VAL A 131 1.00 17.05 10.21
C VAL A 131 1.95 17.93 9.41
N HIS A 132 2.34 17.52 8.20
CA HIS A 132 3.21 18.31 7.34
C HIS A 132 2.47 19.43 6.61
N CYS A 133 1.24 19.18 6.15
CA CYS A 133 0.38 20.12 5.44
C CYS A 133 -0.74 20.61 6.38
N ARG A 134 -0.44 21.62 7.17
CA ARG A 134 -1.32 22.07 8.29
C ARG A 134 -2.34 23.11 7.88
N GLU A 135 -2.05 23.85 6.84
CA GLU A 135 -2.86 24.99 6.43
C GLU A 135 -3.72 24.64 5.22
N ARG A 136 -4.90 25.25 5.14
CA ARG A 136 -5.69 25.19 3.92
C ARG A 136 -4.92 25.83 2.78
N GLY A 137 -4.84 25.14 1.65
CA GLY A 137 -4.03 25.56 0.52
C GLY A 137 -2.62 24.98 0.50
N ASP A 138 -2.22 24.17 1.50
CA ASP A 138 -1.01 23.37 1.40
C ASP A 138 -1.17 22.25 0.36
N GLU A 139 -0.07 21.87 -0.28
CA GLU A 139 0.01 20.75 -1.21
C GLU A 139 1.16 19.80 -0.91
N MET A 140 0.96 18.56 -1.36
CA MET A 140 2.00 17.55 -1.45
C MET A 140 2.33 17.23 -2.90
N ILE A 141 3.58 16.88 -3.18
CA ILE A 141 4.05 16.43 -4.50
C ILE A 141 4.51 14.97 -4.36
N LEU A 142 4.07 14.09 -5.27
CA LEU A 142 4.38 12.66 -5.22
C LEU A 142 4.31 12.02 -6.60
N GLY A 143 4.87 10.80 -6.73
CA GLY A 143 4.71 9.98 -7.94
C GLY A 143 3.24 9.63 -8.19
N ASP A 144 2.80 9.68 -9.45
CA ASP A 144 1.43 9.37 -9.87
C ASP A 144 1.01 7.91 -9.60
N LEU A 145 1.98 7.00 -9.43
CA LEU A 145 1.76 5.59 -9.08
C LEU A 145 2.02 5.26 -7.60
N CYS A 146 2.23 6.26 -6.75
CA CYS A 146 2.41 6.04 -5.31
C CYS A 146 1.12 5.54 -4.65
N HIS A 147 1.27 4.67 -3.65
CA HIS A 147 0.16 4.09 -2.88
C HIS A 147 -0.72 5.16 -2.22
N VAL A 148 -0.11 6.18 -1.64
CA VAL A 148 -0.81 7.32 -1.02
C VAL A 148 -1.76 8.03 -2.00
N HIS A 149 -1.38 8.08 -3.29
CA HIS A 149 -2.21 8.70 -4.33
C HIS A 149 -3.35 7.80 -4.81
N ILE A 150 -3.05 6.50 -5.02
CA ILE A 150 -3.96 5.59 -5.73
C ILE A 150 -4.84 4.77 -4.79
N TYR A 151 -4.29 4.24 -3.68
CA TYR A 151 -4.90 3.16 -2.91
C TYR A 151 -5.40 3.54 -1.51
N GLU A 152 -5.30 4.82 -1.10
CA GLU A 152 -5.71 5.28 0.23
C GLU A 152 -7.04 6.05 0.20
N GLN A 153 -7.94 5.69 -0.71
CA GLN A 153 -9.31 6.23 -0.81
C GLN A 153 -9.35 7.77 -0.96
N GLY A 154 -8.27 8.38 -1.47
CA GLY A 154 -8.18 9.85 -1.57
C GLY A 154 -8.17 10.54 -0.21
N GLY A 155 -7.68 9.86 0.84
CA GLY A 155 -7.69 10.35 2.22
C GLY A 155 -7.00 11.70 2.39
N SER A 156 -5.93 11.96 1.66
CA SER A 156 -5.22 13.26 1.64
C SER A 156 -6.12 14.43 1.24
N ALA A 157 -6.98 14.23 0.23
CA ALA A 157 -7.95 15.24 -0.19
C ALA A 157 -9.19 15.25 0.72
N GLN A 158 -9.75 14.05 1.01
CA GLN A 158 -11.02 13.91 1.71
C GLN A 158 -10.95 14.31 3.19
N LEU A 159 -9.89 13.93 3.89
CA LEU A 159 -9.75 14.14 5.33
C LEU A 159 -8.71 15.20 5.68
N ALA A 160 -7.56 15.21 5.03
CA ALA A 160 -6.54 16.22 5.29
C ALA A 160 -6.83 17.54 4.54
N GLY A 161 -7.62 17.52 3.47
CA GLY A 161 -7.91 18.70 2.64
C GLY A 161 -6.69 19.22 1.90
N VAL A 162 -5.75 18.33 1.54
CA VAL A 162 -4.46 18.64 0.93
C VAL A 162 -4.51 18.39 -0.57
N HIS A 163 -4.09 19.37 -1.35
CA HIS A 163 -3.92 19.22 -2.79
C HIS A 163 -2.76 18.29 -3.13
N SER A 164 -2.97 17.43 -4.14
CA SER A 164 -1.93 16.51 -4.63
C SER A 164 -1.48 16.92 -6.03
N THR A 165 -0.21 17.25 -6.17
CA THR A 165 0.43 17.45 -7.47
C THR A 165 1.30 16.24 -7.79
N THR A 166 1.07 15.61 -8.96
CA THR A 166 1.78 14.40 -9.34
C THR A 166 2.96 14.67 -10.27
N VAL A 167 4.00 13.86 -10.13
CA VAL A 167 5.10 13.69 -11.09
C VAL A 167 5.05 12.27 -11.66
N THR A 168 5.59 12.08 -12.86
CA THR A 168 5.57 10.77 -13.52
C THR A 168 6.50 9.79 -12.81
N THR A 169 5.96 8.67 -12.34
CA THR A 169 6.73 7.56 -11.77
C THR A 169 7.46 6.80 -12.88
N LEU A 170 8.76 6.66 -12.75
CA LEU A 170 9.60 5.92 -13.69
C LEU A 170 9.57 4.40 -13.40
N PRO A 171 9.99 3.55 -14.35
CA PRO A 171 9.98 2.08 -14.18
C PRO A 171 10.81 1.56 -13.01
N ASP A 172 11.79 2.33 -12.54
CA ASP A 172 12.61 2.01 -11.37
C ASP A 172 12.03 2.48 -10.03
N GLY A 173 10.81 3.05 -10.05
CA GLY A 173 10.13 3.59 -8.88
C GLY A 173 10.52 5.03 -8.52
N THR A 174 11.51 5.61 -9.18
CA THR A 174 11.89 7.01 -9.02
C THR A 174 11.01 7.95 -9.84
N PHE A 175 11.33 9.22 -9.84
CA PHE A 175 10.79 10.24 -10.76
C PHE A 175 11.88 11.28 -11.11
N ASP A 176 11.68 11.99 -12.21
CA ASP A 176 12.63 13.02 -12.63
C ASP A 176 12.61 14.23 -11.65
N LEU A 177 13.77 14.48 -11.01
CA LEU A 177 13.92 15.59 -10.05
C LEU A 177 13.79 16.97 -10.71
N LYS A 178 14.06 17.11 -12.00
CA LYS A 178 13.81 18.36 -12.74
C LYS A 178 12.31 18.57 -12.94
N GLN A 179 11.57 17.50 -13.25
CA GLN A 179 10.11 17.56 -13.29
C GLN A 179 9.53 17.91 -11.92
N LEU A 180 10.03 17.29 -10.84
CA LEU A 180 9.64 17.64 -9.48
C LEU A 180 9.90 19.12 -9.19
N GLU A 181 11.14 19.60 -9.44
CA GLU A 181 11.53 20.99 -9.18
C GLU A 181 10.63 21.99 -9.92
N SER A 182 10.28 21.70 -11.18
CA SER A 182 9.40 22.54 -11.99
C SER A 182 7.97 22.68 -11.43
N LYS A 183 7.55 21.75 -10.57
CA LYS A 183 6.23 21.74 -9.93
C LYS A 183 6.22 22.37 -8.54
N ILE A 184 7.37 22.65 -7.96
CA ILE A 184 7.45 23.32 -6.65
C ILE A 184 7.00 24.78 -6.79
N ARG A 185 6.01 25.14 -6.00
CA ARG A 185 5.46 26.50 -5.94
C ARG A 185 6.09 27.25 -4.77
N HIS A 186 7.00 28.16 -5.09
CA HIS A 186 7.78 28.91 -4.10
C HIS A 186 7.49 30.42 -4.08
N GLY A 187 6.56 30.88 -4.92
CA GLY A 187 6.08 32.27 -4.97
C GLY A 187 5.02 32.61 -3.91
N PHE A 188 4.93 31.85 -2.82
CA PHE A 188 3.96 32.15 -1.76
C PHE A 188 4.22 33.54 -1.13
N PRO A 189 3.19 34.36 -0.93
CA PRO A 189 1.75 34.08 -0.95
C PRO A 189 1.01 34.42 -2.27
N ASP A 190 1.36 33.81 -3.38
CA ASP A 190 0.61 33.96 -4.63
C ASP A 190 -0.82 33.38 -4.47
N PRO A 191 -1.88 34.17 -4.70
CA PRO A 191 -3.26 33.73 -4.48
C PRO A 191 -3.76 32.70 -5.51
N HIS A 192 -3.02 32.45 -6.60
CA HIS A 192 -3.42 31.52 -7.66
C HIS A 192 -2.99 30.08 -7.40
N TYR A 193 -2.01 29.85 -6.52
CA TYR A 193 -1.39 28.54 -6.35
C TYR A 193 -1.45 28.05 -4.91
N PRO A 194 -1.58 26.73 -4.70
CA PRO A 194 -1.34 26.15 -3.40
C PRO A 194 0.14 26.28 -3.01
N ARG A 195 0.44 26.11 -1.74
CA ARG A 195 1.79 26.16 -1.19
C ARG A 195 2.38 24.75 -1.11
N SER A 196 3.46 24.49 -1.84
CA SER A 196 4.20 23.23 -1.72
C SER A 196 4.82 23.08 -0.32
N ARG A 197 4.57 21.97 0.37
CA ARG A 197 5.04 21.71 1.73
C ARG A 197 5.68 20.34 1.90
N LEU A 198 5.25 19.35 1.14
CA LEU A 198 5.58 17.95 1.34
C LEU A 198 5.91 17.26 0.02
N ILE A 199 6.96 16.45 0.02
CA ILE A 199 7.26 15.48 -1.02
C ILE A 199 7.06 14.09 -0.40
N CYS A 200 6.28 13.22 -1.08
CA CYS A 200 6.12 11.83 -0.67
C CYS A 200 6.84 10.91 -1.65
N VAL A 201 7.56 9.93 -1.13
CA VAL A 201 8.19 8.82 -1.88
C VAL A 201 7.76 7.50 -1.30
N GLU A 202 7.81 6.43 -2.11
CA GLU A 202 7.43 5.07 -1.70
C GLU A 202 8.61 4.12 -1.86
N ASN A 203 8.97 3.39 -0.80
CA ASN A 203 10.07 2.43 -0.82
C ASN A 203 9.72 1.15 0.01
N THR A 204 9.73 -0.06 -0.58
CA THR A 204 9.92 -0.33 -2.01
C THR A 204 8.68 0.04 -2.80
N HIS A 205 8.85 0.42 -4.09
CA HIS A 205 7.73 0.89 -4.89
C HIS A 205 6.83 -0.27 -5.36
N ASN A 206 5.62 -0.34 -4.83
CA ASN A 206 4.70 -1.47 -4.97
C ASN A 206 4.28 -1.74 -6.43
N ILE A 207 3.78 -0.73 -7.14
CA ILE A 207 3.29 -0.87 -8.52
C ILE A 207 4.43 -1.23 -9.47
N GLN A 208 5.62 -0.71 -9.24
CA GLN A 208 6.79 -1.02 -10.07
C GLN A 208 7.44 -2.38 -9.74
N GLY A 209 6.78 -3.23 -8.93
CA GLY A 209 7.26 -4.58 -8.65
C GLY A 209 8.24 -4.68 -7.49
N GLY A 210 8.12 -3.81 -6.49
CA GLY A 210 8.98 -3.83 -5.30
C GLY A 210 10.37 -3.23 -5.53
N ARG A 211 10.48 -2.28 -6.48
CA ARG A 211 11.74 -1.58 -6.80
C ARG A 211 12.27 -0.82 -5.59
N VAL A 212 13.56 -0.90 -5.42
CA VAL A 212 14.28 -0.21 -4.34
C VAL A 212 14.75 1.15 -4.84
N LEU A 213 14.39 2.22 -4.16
CA LEU A 213 14.87 3.55 -4.51
C LEU A 213 16.38 3.67 -4.27
N PRO A 214 17.18 4.11 -5.28
CA PRO A 214 18.62 4.30 -5.12
C PRO A 214 18.94 5.32 -4.03
N LEU A 215 19.97 5.06 -3.22
CA LEU A 215 20.43 6.01 -2.18
C LEU A 215 20.87 7.36 -2.77
N SER A 216 21.44 7.35 -3.99
CA SER A 216 21.80 8.59 -4.72
C SER A 216 20.57 9.44 -5.00
N PHE A 217 19.49 8.83 -5.50
CA PHE A 217 18.22 9.51 -5.73
C PHE A 217 17.65 10.12 -4.43
N LEU A 218 17.62 9.34 -3.35
CA LEU A 218 17.12 9.83 -2.05
C LEU A 218 17.95 11.00 -1.51
N LYS A 219 19.26 10.95 -1.70
CA LYS A 219 20.17 12.05 -1.30
C LYS A 219 19.92 13.32 -2.11
N GLU A 220 19.78 13.21 -3.43
CA GLU A 220 19.52 14.35 -4.30
C GLU A 220 18.12 14.94 -4.03
N LEU A 221 17.12 14.06 -3.86
CA LEU A 221 15.76 14.47 -3.47
C LEU A 221 15.76 15.25 -2.16
N ARG A 222 16.49 14.76 -1.15
CA ARG A 222 16.60 15.44 0.14
C ARG A 222 17.26 16.81 0.00
N SER A 223 18.32 16.91 -0.78
CA SER A 223 19.00 18.19 -1.05
C SER A 223 18.07 19.19 -1.76
N LEU A 224 17.27 18.70 -2.71
CA LEU A 224 16.27 19.50 -3.39
C LEU A 224 15.17 19.98 -2.44
N ALA A 225 14.66 19.10 -1.58
CA ALA A 225 13.66 19.44 -0.58
C ALA A 225 14.16 20.51 0.40
N ASP A 226 15.40 20.35 0.90
CA ASP A 226 16.03 21.31 1.82
C ASP A 226 16.21 22.68 1.17
N LYS A 227 16.56 22.75 -0.14
CA LYS A 227 16.68 24.00 -0.92
C LYS A 227 15.39 24.82 -0.91
N TYR A 228 14.22 24.15 -0.92
CA TYR A 228 12.90 24.80 -0.98
C TYR A 228 12.12 24.76 0.34
N ASP A 229 12.74 24.39 1.45
CA ASP A 229 12.11 24.19 2.79
C ASP A 229 10.90 23.23 2.74
N LEU A 230 10.98 22.19 1.93
CA LEU A 230 9.98 21.14 1.86
C LEU A 230 10.34 19.99 2.80
N LYS A 231 9.34 19.26 3.26
CA LYS A 231 9.56 18.02 4.02
C LYS A 231 9.49 16.82 3.09
N VAL A 232 10.22 15.77 3.44
CA VAL A 232 10.18 14.47 2.74
C VAL A 232 9.58 13.44 3.67
N HIS A 233 8.45 12.86 3.27
CA HIS A 233 7.84 11.70 3.92
C HIS A 233 8.05 10.45 3.06
N MET A 234 8.47 9.35 3.67
CA MET A 234 8.58 8.07 2.99
C MET A 234 7.42 7.16 3.42
N ASP A 235 6.58 6.76 2.44
CA ASP A 235 5.83 5.53 2.59
C ASP A 235 6.81 4.36 2.52
N GLY A 236 7.25 3.94 3.67
CA GLY A 236 8.20 2.85 3.87
C GLY A 236 7.51 1.53 4.20
N ALA A 237 6.33 1.28 3.61
CA ALA A 237 5.57 0.06 3.88
C ALA A 237 6.38 -1.22 3.74
N ARG A 238 7.41 -1.21 2.88
CA ARG A 238 8.39 -2.29 2.69
C ARG A 238 9.84 -1.81 2.74
N VAL A 239 10.14 -0.74 3.46
CA VAL A 239 11.52 -0.20 3.56
C VAL A 239 12.50 -1.20 4.17
N MET A 240 12.04 -2.14 4.99
CA MET A 240 12.89 -3.23 5.50
C MET A 240 13.33 -4.18 4.38
N ASN A 241 12.48 -4.43 3.38
CA ASN A 241 12.89 -5.16 2.17
C ASN A 241 13.96 -4.38 1.40
N ALA A 242 13.82 -3.05 1.28
CA ALA A 242 14.85 -2.22 0.65
C ALA A 242 16.19 -2.29 1.41
N ALA A 243 16.16 -2.21 2.74
CA ALA A 243 17.37 -2.29 3.57
C ALA A 243 18.11 -3.62 3.39
N VAL A 244 17.36 -4.74 3.40
CA VAL A 244 17.91 -6.09 3.17
C VAL A 244 18.47 -6.23 1.75
N ALA A 245 17.76 -5.74 0.75
CA ALA A 245 18.21 -5.82 -0.65
C ALA A 245 19.48 -5.01 -0.92
N LEU A 246 19.63 -3.85 -0.27
CA LEU A 246 20.81 -3.00 -0.36
C LEU A 246 21.96 -3.45 0.55
N GLY A 247 21.72 -4.36 1.50
CA GLY A 247 22.71 -4.76 2.50
C GLY A 247 23.12 -3.63 3.46
N VAL A 248 22.19 -2.69 3.74
CA VAL A 248 22.44 -1.54 4.61
C VAL A 248 21.46 -1.49 5.79
N SER A 249 21.79 -0.73 6.84
CA SER A 249 20.83 -0.47 7.89
C SER A 249 19.65 0.39 7.35
N VAL A 250 18.45 0.18 7.87
CA VAL A 250 17.31 1.00 7.49
C VAL A 250 17.55 2.49 7.78
N LYS A 251 18.30 2.81 8.82
CA LYS A 251 18.74 4.17 9.15
C LYS A 251 19.51 4.83 8.00
N THR A 252 20.32 4.07 7.25
CA THR A 252 21.06 4.58 6.09
C THR A 252 20.13 5.06 4.98
N ILE A 253 18.96 4.43 4.81
CA ILE A 253 17.94 4.88 3.88
C ILE A 253 17.21 6.11 4.44
N LEU A 254 16.78 6.02 5.69
CA LEU A 254 15.88 6.99 6.32
C LEU A 254 16.52 8.33 6.67
N GLN A 255 17.86 8.42 6.76
CA GLN A 255 18.57 9.69 6.95
C GLN A 255 18.28 10.73 5.85
N HIS A 256 17.78 10.28 4.70
CA HIS A 256 17.37 11.15 3.59
C HIS A 256 15.91 11.59 3.65
N THR A 257 15.19 11.25 4.71
CA THR A 257 13.78 11.63 4.91
C THR A 257 13.59 12.42 6.20
N HIS A 258 12.45 13.08 6.36
CA HIS A 258 12.08 13.75 7.62
C HIS A 258 11.19 12.86 8.46
N THR A 259 10.36 12.05 7.82
CA THR A 259 9.42 11.13 8.46
C THR A 259 9.22 9.88 7.63
N VAL A 260 8.85 8.79 8.27
CA VAL A 260 8.61 7.50 7.61
C VAL A 260 7.42 6.77 8.23
N SER A 261 6.65 6.09 7.38
CA SER A 261 5.64 5.10 7.76
C SER A 261 6.16 3.70 7.44
N VAL A 262 6.25 2.81 8.43
CA VAL A 262 6.74 1.43 8.26
C VAL A 262 5.64 0.44 8.61
N CYS A 263 5.20 -0.40 7.66
CA CYS A 263 4.21 -1.43 7.94
C CYS A 263 4.85 -2.63 8.66
N LEU A 264 4.20 -3.07 9.74
CA LEU A 264 4.54 -4.31 10.45
C LEU A 264 3.72 -5.50 9.94
N SER A 265 2.56 -5.24 9.32
CA SER A 265 1.54 -6.20 8.91
C SER A 265 1.69 -6.71 7.46
N LYS A 266 2.91 -6.76 6.96
CA LYS A 266 3.26 -7.30 5.63
C LYS A 266 4.35 -8.37 5.79
N GLY A 267 5.45 -8.30 5.06
CA GLY A 267 6.57 -9.25 5.16
C GLY A 267 7.12 -9.43 6.58
N LEU A 268 6.94 -8.46 7.46
CA LEU A 268 7.31 -8.54 8.87
C LEU A 268 6.35 -9.38 9.75
N GLY A 269 5.20 -9.81 9.20
CA GLY A 269 4.35 -10.84 9.78
C GLY A 269 3.46 -10.46 10.96
N SER A 270 3.43 -9.21 11.43
CA SER A 270 2.47 -8.76 12.44
C SER A 270 1.04 -8.86 11.92
N PRO A 271 0.05 -9.17 12.77
CA PRO A 271 -1.35 -9.27 12.33
C PRO A 271 -1.94 -7.92 11.95
N VAL A 272 -1.43 -6.82 12.51
CA VAL A 272 -1.93 -5.46 12.31
C VAL A 272 -0.86 -4.44 12.70
N GLY A 273 -0.94 -3.25 12.14
CA GLY A 273 -0.22 -2.09 12.60
C GLY A 273 0.95 -1.63 11.73
N SER A 274 1.30 -0.39 11.98
CA SER A 274 2.43 0.31 11.38
C SER A 274 3.07 1.24 12.40
N VAL A 275 4.28 1.69 12.13
CA VAL A 275 4.98 2.68 12.95
C VAL A 275 5.25 3.92 12.11
N LEU A 276 4.81 5.07 12.59
CA LEU A 276 5.16 6.38 12.07
C LEU A 276 6.31 6.94 12.89
N ALA A 277 7.41 7.34 12.25
CA ALA A 277 8.58 7.87 12.95
C ALA A 277 9.05 9.20 12.35
N GLY A 278 9.67 10.03 13.19
CA GLY A 278 10.16 11.36 12.83
C GLY A 278 10.62 12.17 14.03
N PRO A 279 10.71 13.52 13.88
CA PRO A 279 11.03 14.42 14.99
C PRO A 279 10.00 14.35 16.13
N SER A 280 10.42 14.58 17.36
CA SER A 280 9.56 14.48 18.56
C SER A 280 8.35 15.42 18.50
N GLU A 281 8.52 16.65 17.99
CA GLU A 281 7.40 17.57 17.81
C GLU A 281 6.39 17.05 16.78
N PHE A 282 6.87 16.46 15.68
CA PHE A 282 6.02 15.84 14.68
C PHE A 282 5.20 14.69 15.29
N ILE A 283 5.83 13.80 16.04
CA ILE A 283 5.18 12.65 16.68
C ILE A 283 4.15 13.10 17.73
N SER A 284 4.43 14.13 18.50
CA SER A 284 3.47 14.71 19.45
C SER A 284 2.19 15.17 18.74
N ARG A 285 2.31 15.80 17.58
CA ARG A 285 1.16 16.20 16.75
C ARG A 285 0.48 15.00 16.11
N ALA A 286 1.27 14.04 15.64
CA ALA A 286 0.77 12.80 15.03
C ALA A 286 -0.12 12.00 16.00
N ALA A 287 0.22 11.95 17.29
CA ALA A 287 -0.61 11.30 18.30
C ALA A 287 -1.99 11.96 18.43
N ARG A 288 -2.09 13.28 18.29
CA ARG A 288 -3.39 13.99 18.27
C ARG A 288 -4.18 13.66 17.00
N CYS A 289 -3.52 13.60 15.83
CA CYS A 289 -4.16 13.17 14.58
C CYS A 289 -4.63 11.71 14.66
N ARG A 290 -3.82 10.80 15.24
CA ARG A 290 -4.21 9.41 15.50
C ARG A 290 -5.51 9.36 16.32
N LYS A 291 -5.62 10.19 17.34
CA LYS A 291 -6.82 10.24 18.19
C LYS A 291 -8.06 10.66 17.43
N VAL A 292 -8.01 11.73 16.66
CA VAL A 292 -9.19 12.25 15.92
C VAL A 292 -9.64 11.30 14.80
N LEU A 293 -8.68 10.56 14.20
CA LEU A 293 -8.97 9.54 13.18
C LEU A 293 -9.49 8.21 13.77
N GLY A 294 -9.69 8.12 15.10
CA GLY A 294 -10.20 6.92 15.75
C GLY A 294 -9.13 5.84 16.02
N GLY A 295 -7.84 6.13 15.81
CA GLY A 295 -6.74 5.20 16.02
C GLY A 295 -6.15 5.19 17.44
N GLY A 296 -6.80 5.86 18.40
CA GLY A 296 -6.43 5.80 19.83
C GLY A 296 -6.91 4.49 20.44
N MET A 297 -6.06 3.48 20.41
CA MET A 297 -6.31 2.19 21.02
C MET A 297 -6.03 2.26 22.53
N ARG A 298 -6.55 1.30 23.31
CA ARG A 298 -6.34 1.23 24.76
C ARG A 298 -5.23 0.24 25.08
N GLN A 299 -5.51 -1.00 25.34
CA GLN A 299 -4.55 -2.05 25.65
C GLN A 299 -3.94 -2.61 24.37
N ALA A 300 -3.25 -1.75 23.61
CA ALA A 300 -2.67 -2.09 22.31
C ALA A 300 -1.38 -2.93 22.43
N GLY A 301 -0.86 -3.11 23.64
CA GLY A 301 0.33 -3.92 23.91
C GLY A 301 0.24 -5.34 23.37
N ILE A 302 -0.95 -5.93 23.37
CA ILE A 302 -1.20 -7.24 22.72
C ILE A 302 -0.73 -7.23 21.26
N LEU A 303 -1.02 -6.18 20.53
CA LEU A 303 -0.64 -6.04 19.13
C LEU A 303 0.80 -5.54 18.97
N ALA A 304 1.24 -4.64 19.85
CA ALA A 304 2.58 -4.07 19.84
C ALA A 304 3.66 -5.11 20.12
N ALA A 305 3.38 -6.12 20.97
CA ALA A 305 4.28 -7.24 21.23
C ALA A 305 4.62 -8.02 19.94
N ALA A 306 3.63 -8.24 19.07
CA ALA A 306 3.86 -8.80 17.73
C ALA A 306 4.76 -7.87 16.89
N GLY A 307 4.50 -6.56 16.92
CA GLY A 307 5.31 -5.57 16.20
C GLY A 307 6.77 -5.52 16.67
N LYS A 308 7.00 -5.67 17.95
CA LYS A 308 8.35 -5.77 18.52
C LYS A 308 9.10 -6.98 17.96
N LEU A 309 8.48 -8.16 17.93
CA LEU A 309 9.07 -9.36 17.31
C LEU A 309 9.32 -9.17 15.81
N SER A 310 8.42 -8.49 15.11
CA SER A 310 8.60 -8.13 13.70
C SER A 310 9.91 -7.40 13.45
N LEU A 311 10.19 -6.37 14.25
CA LEU A 311 11.42 -5.59 14.10
C LEU A 311 12.67 -6.36 14.54
N LEU A 312 12.59 -7.17 15.61
CA LEU A 312 13.74 -7.87 16.16
C LEU A 312 14.13 -9.13 15.40
N LYS A 313 13.14 -9.86 14.82
CA LYS A 313 13.39 -11.22 14.30
C LYS A 313 13.04 -11.40 12.83
N MET A 314 12.10 -10.61 12.29
CA MET A 314 11.59 -10.88 10.96
C MET A 314 12.34 -10.17 9.84
N VAL A 315 13.13 -9.14 10.15
CA VAL A 315 13.82 -8.35 9.13
C VAL A 315 14.79 -9.22 8.31
N ASN A 316 15.66 -9.97 8.97
CA ASN A 316 16.65 -10.82 8.27
C ASN A 316 15.99 -11.96 7.46
N ARG A 317 14.80 -12.41 7.88
CA ARG A 317 14.05 -13.43 7.16
C ARG A 317 13.58 -12.97 5.78
N LEU A 318 13.44 -11.66 5.54
CA LEU A 318 13.04 -11.12 4.25
C LEU A 318 13.96 -11.52 3.10
N GLU A 319 15.21 -11.87 3.39
CA GLU A 319 16.15 -12.40 2.39
C GLU A 319 15.67 -13.70 1.76
N GLU A 320 14.99 -14.56 2.53
CA GLU A 320 14.37 -15.79 2.01
C GLU A 320 13.26 -15.46 1.00
N ASP A 321 12.42 -14.48 1.30
CA ASP A 321 11.38 -14.02 0.38
C ASP A 321 11.97 -13.49 -0.94
N HIS A 322 13.06 -12.72 -0.86
CA HIS A 322 13.76 -12.22 -2.05
C HIS A 322 14.36 -13.35 -2.89
N ARG A 323 14.98 -14.33 -2.24
CA ARG A 323 15.54 -15.51 -2.92
C ARG A 323 14.45 -16.32 -3.62
N ASN A 324 13.35 -16.59 -2.92
CA ASN A 324 12.21 -17.33 -3.46
C ASN A 324 11.55 -16.60 -4.64
N ALA A 325 11.43 -15.29 -4.58
CA ALA A 325 10.95 -14.46 -5.69
C ALA A 325 11.85 -14.61 -6.93
N LYS A 326 13.16 -14.56 -6.75
CA LYS A 326 14.14 -14.77 -7.86
C LYS A 326 14.06 -16.16 -8.45
N ILE A 327 13.88 -17.22 -7.64
CA ILE A 327 13.70 -18.60 -8.12
C ILE A 327 12.50 -18.68 -9.07
N PHE A 328 11.37 -18.12 -8.67
CA PHE A 328 10.18 -18.14 -9.51
C PHE A 328 10.34 -17.29 -10.79
N ALA A 329 10.94 -16.12 -10.68
CA ALA A 329 11.18 -15.23 -11.82
C ALA A 329 12.10 -15.90 -12.86
N GLN A 330 13.17 -16.58 -12.40
CA GLN A 330 14.05 -17.34 -13.29
C GLN A 330 13.29 -18.48 -13.98
N ALA A 331 12.45 -19.20 -13.23
CA ALA A 331 11.66 -20.29 -13.81
C ALA A 331 10.64 -19.81 -14.86
N LEU A 332 10.16 -18.58 -14.80
CA LEU A 332 9.32 -17.98 -15.86
C LEU A 332 10.13 -17.83 -17.17
N LEU A 333 11.38 -17.34 -17.09
CA LEU A 333 12.24 -17.17 -18.25
C LEU A 333 12.63 -18.53 -18.86
N ASP A 334 12.96 -19.51 -18.01
CA ASP A 334 13.38 -20.85 -18.43
C ASP A 334 12.21 -21.65 -19.04
N CYS A 335 10.96 -21.29 -18.70
CA CYS A 335 9.76 -22.02 -19.14
C CYS A 335 9.38 -21.71 -20.59
N SER A 336 9.16 -20.44 -20.93
CA SER A 336 8.78 -20.01 -22.28
C SER A 336 8.88 -18.49 -22.44
N SER A 337 9.77 -18.06 -23.30
CA SER A 337 9.87 -16.64 -23.72
C SER A 337 8.66 -16.18 -24.54
N ASP A 338 7.89 -17.10 -25.12
CA ASP A 338 6.71 -16.78 -25.91
C ASP A 338 5.46 -16.51 -25.05
N LEU A 339 5.47 -16.92 -23.79
CA LEU A 339 4.38 -16.70 -22.86
C LEU A 339 4.68 -15.64 -21.81
N PHE A 340 5.94 -15.55 -21.38
CA PHE A 340 6.32 -14.75 -20.21
C PHE A 340 7.49 -13.81 -20.54
N SER A 341 7.39 -12.60 -20.01
CA SER A 341 8.51 -11.65 -20.03
C SER A 341 8.68 -11.06 -18.63
N VAL A 342 9.89 -11.23 -18.08
CA VAL A 342 10.29 -10.66 -16.79
C VAL A 342 11.67 -10.04 -16.90
N ASP A 343 11.82 -8.84 -16.35
CA ASP A 343 13.12 -8.20 -16.20
C ASP A 343 13.74 -8.64 -14.86
N MET A 344 14.74 -9.52 -14.93
CA MET A 344 15.42 -10.03 -13.73
C MET A 344 16.13 -8.94 -12.93
N SER A 345 16.56 -7.86 -13.58
CA SER A 345 17.17 -6.71 -12.90
C SER A 345 16.14 -5.93 -12.06
N ALA A 346 14.85 -6.08 -12.37
CA ALA A 346 13.76 -5.47 -11.63
C ALA A 346 13.26 -6.34 -10.46
N VAL A 347 13.67 -7.60 -10.36
CA VAL A 347 13.33 -8.50 -9.23
C VAL A 347 14.34 -8.28 -8.10
N GLU A 348 14.15 -7.21 -7.38
CA GLU A 348 15.07 -6.76 -6.33
C GLU A 348 14.66 -7.28 -4.95
N THR A 349 13.36 -7.50 -4.72
CA THR A 349 12.80 -7.84 -3.41
C THR A 349 11.81 -9.00 -3.49
N ASN A 350 10.78 -8.99 -2.65
CA ASN A 350 9.78 -10.06 -2.53
C ASN A 350 8.64 -9.99 -3.56
N ILE A 351 8.68 -9.08 -4.52
CA ILE A 351 7.63 -8.91 -5.53
C ILE A 351 8.19 -9.26 -6.90
N VAL A 352 7.48 -10.13 -7.62
CA VAL A 352 7.73 -10.41 -9.03
C VAL A 352 6.57 -9.87 -9.85
N ARG A 353 6.87 -8.96 -10.76
CA ARG A 353 5.97 -8.49 -11.80
C ARG A 353 6.44 -9.03 -13.14
N PHE A 354 5.60 -9.79 -13.82
CA PHE A 354 5.90 -10.34 -15.12
C PHE A 354 4.77 -10.09 -16.10
N ARG A 355 5.11 -9.85 -17.37
CA ARG A 355 4.15 -9.64 -18.43
C ARG A 355 3.81 -10.96 -19.10
N LEU A 356 2.59 -11.03 -19.59
CA LEU A 356 2.11 -12.13 -20.41
C LEU A 356 2.12 -11.73 -21.89
N ASP A 357 2.22 -12.73 -22.75
CA ASP A 357 1.94 -12.56 -24.18
C ASP A 357 0.57 -11.87 -24.39
N PRO A 358 0.44 -10.95 -25.37
CA PRO A 358 -0.82 -10.22 -25.60
C PRO A 358 -2.05 -11.10 -25.86
N GLY A 359 -1.85 -12.33 -26.34
CA GLY A 359 -2.91 -13.32 -26.54
C GLY A 359 -3.36 -14.07 -25.28
N LEU A 360 -2.74 -13.77 -24.12
CA LEU A 360 -3.08 -14.40 -22.83
C LEU A 360 -3.51 -13.35 -21.82
N SER A 361 -4.76 -13.43 -21.36
CA SER A 361 -5.27 -12.53 -20.31
C SER A 361 -4.66 -12.82 -18.95
N PRO A 362 -4.19 -11.80 -18.19
CA PRO A 362 -3.75 -11.97 -16.82
C PRO A 362 -4.80 -12.61 -15.90
N ALA A 363 -6.07 -12.27 -16.10
CA ALA A 363 -7.16 -12.85 -15.33
C ALA A 363 -7.33 -14.35 -15.62
N GLU A 364 -7.25 -14.76 -16.89
CA GLU A 364 -7.30 -16.14 -17.30
C GLU A 364 -6.11 -16.94 -16.76
N PHE A 365 -4.89 -16.41 -16.91
CA PHE A 365 -3.71 -17.07 -16.36
C PHE A 365 -3.81 -17.26 -14.84
N CYS A 366 -4.20 -16.23 -14.09
CA CYS A 366 -4.40 -16.31 -12.64
C CYS A 366 -5.50 -17.34 -12.27
N ALA A 367 -6.58 -17.44 -13.05
CA ALA A 367 -7.62 -18.45 -12.84
C ALA A 367 -7.06 -19.85 -13.05
N ARG A 368 -6.32 -20.10 -14.15
CA ARG A 368 -5.68 -21.40 -14.42
C ARG A 368 -4.65 -21.80 -13.35
N MET A 369 -3.94 -20.83 -12.76
CA MET A 369 -3.03 -21.08 -11.65
C MET A 369 -3.78 -21.40 -10.34
N SER A 370 -4.94 -20.80 -10.11
CA SER A 370 -5.76 -21.03 -8.92
C SER A 370 -6.58 -22.31 -8.94
N ASP A 371 -6.91 -22.81 -10.14
CA ASP A 371 -7.74 -24.00 -10.31
C ASP A 371 -6.91 -25.28 -10.37
N VAL A 372 -7.40 -26.35 -9.74
CA VAL A 372 -6.84 -27.70 -9.92
C VAL A 372 -7.32 -28.23 -11.27
N GLN A 373 -6.38 -28.45 -12.18
CA GLN A 373 -6.70 -28.85 -13.54
C GLN A 373 -6.76 -30.37 -13.69
N GLN A 374 -7.49 -30.85 -14.70
CA GLN A 374 -7.57 -32.27 -15.01
C GLN A 374 -6.19 -32.84 -15.34
N GLY A 375 -5.83 -33.96 -14.72
CA GLY A 375 -4.55 -34.63 -14.93
C GLY A 375 -3.38 -34.05 -14.13
N GLU A 376 -3.56 -32.95 -13.43
CA GLU A 376 -2.52 -32.27 -12.65
C GLU A 376 -1.97 -33.18 -11.54
N GLN A 377 -2.85 -33.80 -10.77
CA GLN A 377 -2.47 -34.75 -9.72
C GLN A 377 -1.58 -35.89 -10.25
N SER A 378 -1.89 -36.43 -11.45
CA SER A 378 -1.09 -37.49 -12.07
C SER A 378 0.25 -36.96 -12.62
N ALA A 379 0.27 -35.74 -13.15
CA ALA A 379 1.47 -35.17 -13.74
C ALA A 379 2.46 -34.66 -12.69
N LEU A 380 1.97 -34.01 -11.63
CA LEU A 380 2.79 -33.40 -10.60
C LEU A 380 2.96 -34.24 -9.34
N GLY A 381 2.13 -35.28 -9.14
CA GLY A 381 2.06 -36.06 -7.91
C GLY A 381 1.21 -35.42 -6.80
N GLN A 382 0.82 -34.16 -6.96
CA GLN A 382 -0.01 -33.39 -6.02
C GLN A 382 -0.80 -32.32 -6.75
N ALA A 383 -2.04 -32.07 -6.32
CA ALA A 383 -2.82 -30.92 -6.74
C ALA A 383 -2.29 -29.63 -6.09
N VAL A 384 -2.12 -28.57 -6.87
CA VAL A 384 -1.54 -27.30 -6.41
C VAL A 384 -2.42 -26.14 -6.86
N GLN A 385 -2.77 -25.25 -5.95
CA GLN A 385 -3.42 -23.97 -6.21
C GLN A 385 -2.44 -22.84 -5.93
N VAL A 386 -2.15 -22.00 -6.94
CA VAL A 386 -1.29 -20.84 -6.78
C VAL A 386 -2.12 -19.58 -6.98
N LEU A 387 -2.25 -18.78 -5.94
CA LEU A 387 -3.07 -17.58 -5.94
C LEU A 387 -2.23 -16.34 -6.25
N MET A 388 -2.58 -15.62 -7.30
CA MET A 388 -1.92 -14.37 -7.73
C MET A 388 -2.96 -13.36 -8.19
N TYR A 389 -2.55 -12.12 -8.42
CA TYR A 389 -3.44 -11.09 -8.96
C TYR A 389 -2.99 -10.59 -10.34
N PRO A 390 -3.95 -10.38 -11.26
CA PRO A 390 -3.73 -9.54 -12.43
C PRO A 390 -3.20 -8.16 -12.01
N HIS A 391 -2.33 -7.60 -12.82
CA HIS A 391 -1.72 -6.31 -12.56
C HIS A 391 -1.78 -5.41 -13.79
N PHE A 392 -1.28 -4.18 -13.70
CA PHE A 392 -1.29 -3.22 -14.81
C PHE A 392 -0.52 -3.73 -16.05
N GLU A 393 -0.84 -3.19 -17.23
CA GLU A 393 -0.10 -3.41 -18.49
C GLU A 393 0.07 -4.89 -18.88
N ASN A 394 -1.02 -5.64 -18.87
CA ASN A 394 -1.01 -7.08 -19.20
C ASN A 394 0.00 -7.89 -18.38
N SER A 395 0.16 -7.55 -17.10
CA SER A 395 1.08 -8.23 -16.20
C SER A 395 0.35 -8.96 -15.06
N VAL A 396 1.09 -9.83 -14.39
CA VAL A 396 0.71 -10.50 -13.15
C VAL A 396 1.69 -10.10 -12.06
N ARG A 397 1.19 -9.95 -10.83
CA ARG A 397 2.01 -9.72 -9.65
C ARG A 397 1.91 -10.91 -8.70
N ALA A 398 3.07 -11.41 -8.31
CA ALA A 398 3.24 -12.42 -7.27
C ALA A 398 4.11 -11.88 -6.14
N VAL A 399 3.75 -12.14 -4.88
CA VAL A 399 4.41 -11.58 -3.70
C VAL A 399 4.77 -12.69 -2.72
N TRP A 400 6.05 -12.82 -2.38
CA TRP A 400 6.54 -13.78 -1.40
C TRP A 400 6.46 -13.21 0.01
N HIS A 401 6.26 -14.10 0.97
CA HIS A 401 6.09 -13.73 2.37
C HIS A 401 6.26 -14.94 3.31
N LEU A 402 6.21 -14.69 4.60
CA LEU A 402 6.40 -15.64 5.71
C LEU A 402 5.72 -17.02 5.52
N ASP A 403 4.52 -17.07 4.97
CA ASP A 403 3.75 -18.32 4.83
C ASP A 403 4.02 -19.06 3.49
N VAL A 404 5.06 -18.64 2.74
CA VAL A 404 5.48 -19.26 1.48
C VAL A 404 6.92 -19.73 1.58
N SER A 405 7.12 -21.00 1.78
CA SER A 405 8.45 -21.61 1.88
C SER A 405 9.14 -21.74 0.51
N THR A 406 10.43 -22.09 0.53
CA THR A 406 11.16 -22.47 -0.70
C THR A 406 10.54 -23.71 -1.36
N GLU A 407 10.01 -24.66 -0.57
CA GLU A 407 9.30 -25.82 -1.11
C GLU A 407 8.00 -25.41 -1.81
N ASP A 408 7.21 -24.48 -1.21
CA ASP A 408 6.00 -23.94 -1.84
C ASP A 408 6.33 -23.19 -3.14
N THR A 409 7.47 -22.50 -3.18
CA THR A 409 7.96 -21.83 -4.38
C THR A 409 8.25 -22.83 -5.50
N HIS A 410 8.89 -23.96 -5.21
CA HIS A 410 9.10 -25.01 -6.20
C HIS A 410 7.77 -25.64 -6.69
N TRP A 411 6.78 -25.79 -5.81
CA TRP A 411 5.45 -26.23 -6.22
C TRP A 411 4.74 -25.21 -7.11
N ALA A 412 4.89 -23.91 -6.80
CA ALA A 412 4.37 -22.85 -7.65
C ALA A 412 5.03 -22.85 -9.05
N VAL A 413 6.34 -23.12 -9.11
CA VAL A 413 7.08 -23.29 -10.39
C VAL A 413 6.53 -24.48 -11.18
N LYS A 414 6.40 -25.66 -10.58
CA LYS A 414 5.83 -26.84 -11.25
C LYS A 414 4.42 -26.58 -11.79
N LYS A 415 3.58 -25.94 -10.99
CA LYS A 415 2.23 -25.54 -11.42
C LYS A 415 2.28 -24.58 -12.60
N MET A 416 3.11 -23.57 -12.57
CA MET A 416 3.28 -22.60 -13.64
C MET A 416 3.73 -23.27 -14.94
N GLN A 417 4.72 -24.18 -14.89
CA GLN A 417 5.19 -24.97 -16.04
C GLN A 417 4.09 -25.86 -16.61
N PHE A 418 3.31 -26.53 -15.76
CA PHE A 418 2.17 -27.34 -16.17
C PHE A 418 1.10 -26.51 -16.91
N VAL A 419 0.75 -25.33 -16.36
CA VAL A 419 -0.21 -24.43 -16.99
C VAL A 419 0.31 -23.88 -18.31
N ALA A 420 1.59 -23.49 -18.37
CA ALA A 420 2.22 -23.00 -19.58
C ALA A 420 2.22 -24.04 -20.70
N ALA A 421 2.58 -25.29 -20.40
CA ALA A 421 2.55 -26.38 -21.38
C ALA A 421 1.14 -26.58 -21.97
N ARG A 422 0.11 -26.56 -21.11
CA ARG A 422 -1.29 -26.65 -21.55
C ARG A 422 -1.71 -25.52 -22.48
N ILE A 423 -1.33 -24.29 -22.14
CA ILE A 423 -1.62 -23.12 -22.99
C ILE A 423 -0.96 -23.27 -24.36
N MET A 424 0.29 -23.72 -24.40
CA MET A 424 1.01 -23.94 -25.66
C MET A 424 0.40 -25.08 -26.51
N GLU A 425 -0.02 -26.18 -25.87
CA GLU A 425 -0.74 -27.26 -26.55
C GLU A 425 -2.07 -26.81 -27.17
N GLU A 426 -2.82 -25.97 -26.46
CA GLU A 426 -4.08 -25.38 -26.94
C GLU A 426 -3.85 -24.45 -28.15
N ARG A 427 -2.80 -23.60 -28.08
CA ARG A 427 -2.43 -22.72 -29.19
C ARG A 427 -1.99 -23.47 -30.46
N ASN A 428 -1.26 -24.58 -30.28
CA ASN A 428 -0.79 -25.38 -31.42
C ASN A 428 -1.92 -26.17 -32.10
N LYS A 429 -3.09 -26.31 -31.44
CA LYS A 429 -4.28 -26.99 -31.99
C LYS A 429 -5.28 -26.03 -32.64
N ALA A 430 -5.17 -24.72 -32.37
CA ALA A 430 -6.03 -23.67 -32.91
C ALA A 430 -5.48 -23.09 -34.21
#